data_8225bdfebd39f7ef6fb4e26c0fba4fdd
#
_entry.id   8225bdfebd39f7ef6fb4e26c0fba4fdd
#
_cell.length_a   1.000
_cell.length_b   1.000
_cell.length_c   1.000
_cell.angle_alpha   90.00
_cell.angle_beta   90.00
_cell.angle_gamma   90.00
#
_symmetry.space_group_name_H-M   'P 1'
#
loop_
_entity.id
_entity.type
_entity.pdbx_description
1 polymer ?
#
loop_
_entity_poly.entity_id
_entity_poly.type
_entity_poly.pdbx_seq_one_letter_code
_entity_poly.pdbx_strand_id
1 'polypeptide(L)'
;MINLKIIYKIVGSLLFIEMALLLVCLGVSIGYGESDREAFAVSVGVTGVCGLLLRLLAHDSDNTLSRRDAYLVVTLTWVIFSLFGMLPFLISGYIPDVTDAFFETMSGFTTTGASIIDNIDNYPHGLLFWRSLTQWIGGLGIVFFTIALLPSLVGGSVKVFAAEATGPIKTKLHPRLSTNSKWIWVVYLVITLLCFGCLCAVGMDVFDSVNYAMVTAATGGFATKSSLVLFTPEVQYVIMFFCFVAGTNFTLLYASVSRRSVKMLFGSAEFKFYFWMVAGISAFIAFELMWRNSYPLEHAIRSAVFHVVSFITTTGLINDDAGKWPHVTWVALAVCMFFGACSGSTSGGLKCIRGVMLLKTIKNEVKKMLHPNAVLPLRIDGVNVPPDKRLTLLSFLTVYLILSLVCSFTMIAAGIDSTNSITITLSCLGNVGPTLGLEIGPTMSWSILPDYAKWICTILMLIGRLEIFTVLVIFTPEFWKES
;
A
#
# COMPACT_ATOMS: atom_id res chain seq x y z
N MET A 1 27.89 15.53 5.17
CA MET A 1 27.59 15.68 3.71
C MET A 1 26.73 14.52 3.24
N ILE A 2 25.81 14.76 2.29
CA ILE A 2 25.08 13.72 1.57
C ILE A 2 26.02 13.05 0.57
N ASN A 3 26.08 11.72 0.55
CA ASN A 3 26.94 10.98 -0.37
C ASN A 3 26.18 10.64 -1.66
N LEU A 4 26.22 11.55 -2.64
CA LEU A 4 25.55 11.39 -3.93
C LEU A 4 26.04 10.14 -4.70
N LYS A 5 27.32 9.77 -4.58
CA LYS A 5 27.86 8.60 -5.30
C LYS A 5 27.20 7.30 -4.83
N ILE A 6 26.97 7.13 -3.52
CA ILE A 6 26.28 5.94 -3.01
C ILE A 6 24.79 5.92 -3.41
N ILE A 7 24.15 7.11 -3.49
CA ILE A 7 22.79 7.24 -3.97
C ILE A 7 22.69 6.79 -5.43
N TYR A 8 23.56 7.28 -6.31
CA TYR A 8 23.61 6.86 -7.71
C TYR A 8 23.86 5.36 -7.86
N LYS A 9 24.76 4.79 -7.04
CA LYS A 9 25.04 3.34 -7.04
C LYS A 9 23.81 2.52 -6.69
N ILE A 10 23.08 2.91 -5.65
CA ILE A 10 21.89 2.19 -5.20
C ILE A 10 20.77 2.35 -6.22
N VAL A 11 20.46 3.57 -6.65
CA VAL A 11 19.40 3.84 -7.62
C VAL A 11 19.70 3.15 -8.97
N GLY A 12 20.93 3.22 -9.47
CA GLY A 12 21.32 2.52 -10.69
C GLY A 12 21.15 1.00 -10.59
N SER A 13 21.46 0.42 -9.41
CA SER A 13 21.23 -1.01 -9.18
C SER A 13 19.75 -1.38 -9.11
N LEU A 14 18.92 -0.48 -8.56
CA LEU A 14 17.46 -0.63 -8.50
C LEU A 14 16.83 -0.56 -9.89
N LEU A 15 17.29 0.34 -10.75
CA LEU A 15 16.84 0.42 -12.16
C LEU A 15 17.13 -0.87 -12.94
N PHE A 16 18.21 -1.61 -12.65
CA PHE A 16 18.41 -2.93 -13.24
C PHE A 16 17.37 -3.96 -12.80
N ILE A 17 16.89 -3.85 -11.56
CA ILE A 17 15.79 -4.69 -11.09
C ILE A 17 14.52 -4.33 -11.84
N GLU A 18 14.20 -3.05 -11.97
CA GLU A 18 13.04 -2.58 -12.73
C GLU A 18 13.12 -3.00 -14.20
N MET A 19 14.29 -2.87 -14.82
CA MET A 19 14.55 -3.38 -16.18
C MET A 19 14.23 -4.89 -16.28
N ALA A 20 14.66 -5.69 -15.29
CA ALA A 20 14.36 -7.13 -15.30
C ALA A 20 12.85 -7.42 -15.17
N LEU A 21 12.11 -6.62 -14.40
CA LEU A 21 10.65 -6.73 -14.28
C LEU A 21 9.95 -6.33 -15.60
N LEU A 22 10.40 -5.27 -16.25
CA LEU A 22 9.91 -4.87 -17.57
C LEU A 22 10.20 -5.94 -18.65
N LEU A 23 11.34 -6.66 -18.56
CA LEU A 23 11.64 -7.80 -19.41
C LEU A 23 10.64 -8.96 -19.22
N VAL A 24 10.18 -9.21 -18.00
CA VAL A 24 9.11 -10.21 -17.76
C VAL A 24 7.82 -9.79 -18.44
N CYS A 25 7.44 -8.50 -18.35
CA CYS A 25 6.24 -7.97 -19.02
C CYS A 25 6.37 -8.01 -20.54
N LEU A 26 7.56 -7.73 -21.08
CA LEU A 26 7.87 -7.93 -22.50
C LEU A 26 7.63 -9.39 -22.93
N GLY A 27 8.05 -10.36 -22.10
CA GLY A 27 7.80 -11.78 -22.33
C GLY A 27 6.31 -12.11 -22.38
N VAL A 28 5.49 -11.52 -21.49
CA VAL A 28 4.03 -11.65 -21.50
C VAL A 28 3.45 -11.07 -22.80
N SER A 29 3.80 -9.83 -23.15
CA SER A 29 3.32 -9.16 -24.36
C SER A 29 3.67 -9.94 -25.64
N ILE A 30 4.88 -10.50 -25.74
CA ILE A 30 5.28 -11.37 -26.86
C ILE A 30 4.45 -12.65 -26.87
N GLY A 31 4.19 -13.26 -25.71
CA GLY A 31 3.39 -14.48 -25.57
C GLY A 31 1.95 -14.33 -26.08
N TYR A 32 1.35 -13.16 -25.85
CA TYR A 32 0.01 -12.83 -26.37
C TYR A 32 0.03 -12.21 -27.78
N GLY A 33 1.21 -11.82 -28.31
CA GLY A 33 1.34 -11.27 -29.66
C GLY A 33 0.77 -9.86 -29.83
N GLU A 34 0.77 -9.05 -28.76
CA GLU A 34 0.13 -7.74 -28.70
C GLU A 34 1.06 -6.59 -29.13
N SER A 35 0.49 -5.41 -29.36
CA SER A 35 1.18 -4.24 -29.90
C SER A 35 2.08 -3.52 -28.88
N ASP A 36 1.91 -3.75 -27.58
CA ASP A 36 2.66 -3.10 -26.50
C ASP A 36 4.11 -3.62 -26.35
N ARG A 37 4.49 -4.69 -27.07
CA ARG A 37 5.84 -5.27 -27.07
C ARG A 37 6.93 -4.25 -27.41
N GLU A 38 6.69 -3.35 -28.38
CA GLU A 38 7.66 -2.34 -28.77
C GLU A 38 7.86 -1.31 -27.66
N ALA A 39 6.78 -0.91 -26.98
CA ALA A 39 6.83 -0.02 -25.85
C ALA A 39 7.64 -0.61 -24.68
N PHE A 40 7.42 -1.90 -24.35
CA PHE A 40 8.24 -2.58 -23.35
C PHE A 40 9.70 -2.71 -23.76
N ALA A 41 10.00 -3.06 -25.02
CA ALA A 41 11.38 -3.18 -25.50
C ALA A 41 12.15 -1.86 -25.36
N VAL A 42 11.54 -0.74 -25.77
CA VAL A 42 12.13 0.59 -25.63
C VAL A 42 12.30 0.97 -24.15
N SER A 43 11.27 0.71 -23.32
CA SER A 43 11.33 1.00 -21.87
C SER A 43 12.46 0.24 -21.18
N VAL A 44 12.65 -1.04 -21.50
CA VAL A 44 13.78 -1.87 -21.02
C VAL A 44 15.11 -1.24 -21.42
N GLY A 45 15.25 -0.82 -22.68
CA GLY A 45 16.47 -0.18 -23.20
C GLY A 45 16.79 1.11 -22.45
N VAL A 46 15.81 2.00 -22.32
CA VAL A 46 15.98 3.30 -21.64
C VAL A 46 16.33 3.10 -20.17
N THR A 47 15.57 2.25 -19.46
CA THR A 47 15.81 1.97 -18.03
C THR A 47 17.18 1.34 -17.81
N GLY A 48 17.59 0.39 -18.67
CA GLY A 48 18.89 -0.27 -18.59
C GLY A 48 20.06 0.69 -18.83
N VAL A 49 19.96 1.54 -19.85
CA VAL A 49 20.98 2.56 -20.16
C VAL A 49 21.11 3.55 -19.01
N CYS A 50 20.01 4.08 -18.48
CA CYS A 50 20.03 4.99 -17.34
C CYS A 50 20.61 4.33 -16.08
N GLY A 51 20.25 3.08 -15.79
CA GLY A 51 20.83 2.31 -14.69
C GLY A 51 22.34 2.13 -14.83
N LEU A 52 22.82 1.85 -16.05
CA LEU A 52 24.25 1.72 -16.36
C LEU A 52 24.99 3.04 -16.16
N LEU A 53 24.45 4.14 -16.70
CA LEU A 53 25.04 5.48 -16.56
C LEU A 53 25.18 5.89 -15.10
N LEU A 54 24.13 5.73 -14.29
CA LEU A 54 24.19 6.02 -12.86
C LEU A 54 25.23 5.18 -12.12
N ARG A 55 25.40 3.93 -12.51
CA ARG A 55 26.37 3.03 -11.89
C ARG A 55 27.81 3.35 -12.30
N LEU A 56 28.03 3.77 -13.54
CA LEU A 56 29.34 4.26 -14.01
C LEU A 56 29.77 5.55 -13.30
N LEU A 57 28.81 6.47 -13.08
CA LEU A 57 29.07 7.72 -12.31
C LEU A 57 29.39 7.44 -10.82
N ALA A 58 29.04 6.25 -10.33
CA ALA A 58 29.24 5.84 -8.94
C ALA A 58 30.41 4.88 -8.72
N HIS A 59 31.34 4.74 -9.68
CA HIS A 59 32.41 3.72 -9.68
C HIS A 59 33.28 3.75 -8.41
N ASP A 60 33.63 4.93 -7.88
CA ASP A 60 34.50 5.09 -6.69
C ASP A 60 33.71 5.46 -5.43
N SER A 61 32.52 4.87 -5.21
CA SER A 61 31.72 5.19 -4.03
C SER A 61 32.12 4.36 -2.81
N ASP A 62 32.39 5.04 -1.69
CA ASP A 62 32.45 4.40 -0.37
C ASP A 62 31.11 3.76 -0.01
N ASN A 63 31.14 2.55 0.59
CA ASN A 63 29.92 1.81 0.97
C ASN A 63 29.32 2.29 2.30
N THR A 64 29.62 3.51 2.76
CA THR A 64 29.10 4.07 4.01
C THR A 64 27.83 4.87 3.75
N LEU A 65 26.71 4.37 4.24
CA LEU A 65 25.40 5.01 4.14
C LEU A 65 25.07 5.75 5.45
N SER A 66 24.82 7.06 5.40
CA SER A 66 24.32 7.84 6.53
C SER A 66 22.81 7.64 6.71
N ARG A 67 22.23 8.11 7.83
CA ARG A 67 20.76 8.11 8.02
C ARG A 67 20.07 9.03 7.01
N ARG A 68 20.68 10.18 6.69
CA ARG A 68 20.15 11.15 5.71
C ARG A 68 20.13 10.55 4.31
N ASP A 69 21.21 9.89 3.90
CA ASP A 69 21.28 9.21 2.60
C ASP A 69 20.20 8.12 2.50
N ALA A 70 19.92 7.39 3.60
CA ALA A 70 18.88 6.36 3.61
C ALA A 70 17.47 6.93 3.36
N TYR A 71 17.09 8.04 4.03
CA TYR A 71 15.81 8.71 3.77
C TYR A 71 15.69 9.20 2.32
N LEU A 72 16.77 9.80 1.80
CA LEU A 72 16.79 10.32 0.43
C LEU A 72 16.70 9.18 -0.59
N VAL A 73 17.48 8.10 -0.43
CA VAL A 73 17.44 6.92 -1.30
C VAL A 73 16.06 6.31 -1.34
N VAL A 74 15.42 6.09 -0.17
CA VAL A 74 14.08 5.51 -0.11
C VAL A 74 13.09 6.38 -0.88
N THR A 75 13.02 7.67 -0.58
CA THR A 75 12.05 8.56 -1.23
C THR A 75 12.31 8.71 -2.74
N LEU A 76 13.56 8.89 -3.14
CA LEU A 76 13.93 9.00 -4.56
C LEU A 76 13.63 7.70 -5.32
N THR A 77 13.82 6.55 -4.70
CA THR A 77 13.55 5.26 -5.35
C THR A 77 12.09 5.18 -5.81
N TRP A 78 11.14 5.54 -4.95
CA TRP A 78 9.72 5.50 -5.31
C TRP A 78 9.38 6.45 -6.48
N VAL A 79 9.95 7.66 -6.46
CA VAL A 79 9.75 8.63 -7.54
C VAL A 79 10.39 8.13 -8.85
N ILE A 80 11.62 7.62 -8.80
CA ILE A 80 12.36 7.14 -9.97
C ILE A 80 11.70 5.89 -10.57
N PHE A 81 11.29 4.93 -9.76
CA PHE A 81 10.53 3.77 -10.23
C PHE A 81 9.22 4.19 -10.91
N SER A 82 8.52 5.19 -10.37
CA SER A 82 7.31 5.68 -11.04
C SER A 82 7.61 6.40 -12.35
N LEU A 83 8.75 7.11 -12.45
CA LEU A 83 9.18 7.78 -13.69
C LEU A 83 9.59 6.78 -14.80
N PHE A 84 10.30 5.72 -14.46
CA PHE A 84 10.66 4.71 -15.45
C PHE A 84 9.52 3.74 -15.73
N GLY A 85 8.74 3.39 -14.71
CA GLY A 85 7.59 2.52 -14.81
C GLY A 85 6.42 3.09 -15.64
N MET A 86 6.33 4.42 -15.83
CA MET A 86 5.33 5.02 -16.71
C MET A 86 5.66 4.90 -18.20
N LEU A 87 6.92 4.60 -18.56
CA LEU A 87 7.37 4.56 -19.96
C LEU A 87 6.54 3.59 -20.84
N PRO A 88 6.21 2.35 -20.40
CA PRO A 88 5.38 1.48 -21.22
C PRO A 88 4.02 2.08 -21.59
N PHE A 89 3.38 2.81 -20.66
CA PHE A 89 2.08 3.47 -20.88
C PHE A 89 2.17 4.62 -21.87
N LEU A 90 3.22 5.48 -21.72
CA LEU A 90 3.45 6.61 -22.63
C LEU A 90 3.81 6.16 -24.03
N ILE A 91 4.77 5.23 -24.17
CA ILE A 91 5.31 4.81 -25.47
C ILE A 91 4.27 3.99 -26.25
N SER A 92 3.46 3.20 -25.57
CA SER A 92 2.38 2.44 -26.22
C SER A 92 1.21 3.34 -26.65
N GLY A 93 1.11 4.56 -26.11
CA GLY A 93 0.03 5.49 -26.40
C GLY A 93 -1.30 5.20 -25.69
N TYR A 94 -1.35 4.17 -24.83
CA TYR A 94 -2.57 3.87 -24.03
C TYR A 94 -2.85 4.92 -22.97
N ILE A 95 -1.80 5.54 -22.39
CA ILE A 95 -1.90 6.70 -21.50
C ILE A 95 -0.90 7.75 -22.04
N PRO A 96 -1.32 8.62 -22.96
CA PRO A 96 -0.40 9.55 -23.65
C PRO A 96 -0.01 10.75 -22.80
N ASP A 97 -0.78 11.08 -21.76
CA ASP A 97 -0.49 12.19 -20.87
C ASP A 97 0.51 11.79 -19.78
N VAL A 98 1.53 12.61 -19.55
CA VAL A 98 2.61 12.37 -18.58
C VAL A 98 2.09 12.37 -17.14
N THR A 99 1.16 13.28 -16.81
CA THR A 99 0.56 13.38 -15.48
C THR A 99 -0.22 12.11 -15.16
N ASP A 100 -1.01 11.64 -16.12
CA ASP A 100 -1.83 10.44 -16.00
C ASP A 100 -0.97 9.19 -15.89
N ALA A 101 0.03 9.04 -16.76
CA ALA A 101 0.94 7.89 -16.72
C ALA A 101 1.75 7.83 -15.42
N PHE A 102 2.21 8.99 -14.91
CA PHE A 102 2.90 9.07 -13.63
C PHE A 102 1.97 8.77 -12.45
N PHE A 103 0.72 9.28 -12.49
CA PHE A 103 -0.30 8.99 -11.48
C PHE A 103 -0.58 7.48 -11.40
N GLU A 104 -0.86 6.83 -12.54
CA GLU A 104 -1.15 5.40 -12.60
C GLU A 104 -0.01 4.57 -12.03
N THR A 105 1.24 4.92 -12.40
CA THR A 105 2.43 4.18 -11.97
C THR A 105 2.75 4.42 -10.49
N MET A 106 2.62 5.65 -10.01
CA MET A 106 2.78 5.97 -8.58
C MET A 106 1.72 5.26 -7.75
N SER A 107 0.46 5.26 -8.21
CA SER A 107 -0.63 4.50 -7.59
C SER A 107 -0.33 3.00 -7.57
N GLY A 108 0.26 2.47 -8.63
CA GLY A 108 0.71 1.08 -8.70
C GLY A 108 1.76 0.77 -7.64
N PHE A 109 2.91 1.43 -7.68
CA PHE A 109 4.01 1.15 -6.75
C PHE A 109 3.63 1.43 -5.30
N THR A 110 2.88 2.50 -5.00
CA THR A 110 2.43 2.79 -3.63
C THR A 110 1.29 1.88 -3.15
N THR A 111 0.85 0.93 -3.99
CA THR A 111 -0.28 0.03 -3.72
C THR A 111 -1.56 0.76 -3.35
N THR A 112 -1.76 1.96 -3.92
CA THR A 112 -2.96 2.74 -3.68
C THR A 112 -4.15 2.18 -4.46
N GLY A 113 -3.95 1.82 -5.74
CA GLY A 113 -5.02 1.25 -6.56
C GLY A 113 -5.99 2.27 -7.17
N ALA A 114 -5.74 3.58 -6.99
CA ALA A 114 -6.46 4.62 -7.72
C ALA A 114 -6.05 4.59 -9.19
N SER A 115 -6.99 4.53 -10.12
CA SER A 115 -6.72 4.38 -11.55
C SER A 115 -7.38 5.47 -12.38
N ILE A 116 -6.65 5.96 -13.37
CA ILE A 116 -7.16 6.92 -14.37
C ILE A 116 -7.74 6.21 -15.60
N ILE A 117 -7.69 4.88 -15.63
CA ILE A 117 -8.15 4.10 -16.76
C ILE A 117 -9.67 3.92 -16.69
N ASP A 118 -10.39 4.42 -17.72
CA ASP A 118 -11.85 4.33 -17.77
C ASP A 118 -12.34 2.96 -18.28
N ASN A 119 -11.65 2.38 -19.28
CA ASN A 119 -12.02 1.11 -19.90
C ASN A 119 -10.84 0.15 -19.94
N ILE A 120 -10.71 -0.64 -18.88
CA ILE A 120 -9.60 -1.55 -18.68
C ILE A 120 -9.67 -2.80 -19.57
N ASP A 121 -10.88 -3.19 -20.02
CA ASP A 121 -11.08 -4.42 -20.79
C ASP A 121 -10.42 -4.38 -22.18
N ASN A 122 -10.06 -3.19 -22.67
CA ASN A 122 -9.38 -2.97 -23.95
C ASN A 122 -7.84 -2.86 -23.83
N TYR A 123 -7.30 -3.02 -22.62
CA TYR A 123 -5.85 -2.91 -22.42
C TYR A 123 -5.14 -4.23 -22.73
N PRO A 124 -3.94 -4.18 -23.33
CA PRO A 124 -3.14 -5.36 -23.63
C PRO A 124 -2.67 -6.05 -22.33
N HIS A 125 -2.51 -7.37 -22.43
CA HIS A 125 -2.10 -8.22 -21.29
C HIS A 125 -0.76 -7.81 -20.68
N GLY A 126 0.19 -7.33 -21.52
CA GLY A 126 1.47 -6.84 -21.03
C GLY A 126 1.32 -5.67 -20.07
N LEU A 127 0.52 -4.66 -20.42
CA LEU A 127 0.26 -3.49 -19.56
C LEU A 127 -0.57 -3.85 -18.32
N LEU A 128 -1.57 -4.73 -18.44
CA LEU A 128 -2.36 -5.22 -17.29
C LEU A 128 -1.47 -5.98 -16.30
N PHE A 129 -0.58 -6.82 -16.81
CA PHE A 129 0.38 -7.54 -15.98
C PHE A 129 1.37 -6.59 -15.30
N TRP A 130 1.87 -5.56 -16.03
CA TRP A 130 2.74 -4.53 -15.46
C TRP A 130 2.07 -3.80 -14.29
N ARG A 131 0.81 -3.39 -14.43
CA ARG A 131 0.03 -2.78 -13.34
C ARG A 131 0.01 -3.65 -12.08
N SER A 132 -0.32 -4.92 -12.23
CA SER A 132 -0.36 -5.87 -11.11
C SER A 132 1.03 -6.11 -10.51
N LEU A 133 2.06 -6.17 -11.34
CA LEU A 133 3.44 -6.38 -10.93
C LEU A 133 4.00 -5.17 -10.16
N THR A 134 3.68 -3.92 -10.57
CA THR A 134 4.06 -2.72 -9.81
C THR A 134 3.51 -2.76 -8.40
N GLN A 135 2.25 -3.17 -8.23
CA GLN A 135 1.64 -3.34 -6.91
C GLN A 135 2.30 -4.46 -6.11
N TRP A 136 2.58 -5.59 -6.75
CA TRP A 136 3.20 -6.73 -6.07
C TRP A 136 4.59 -6.40 -5.53
N ILE A 137 5.42 -5.69 -6.29
CA ILE A 137 6.72 -5.18 -5.83
C ILE A 137 6.57 -4.11 -4.75
N GLY A 138 5.64 -3.17 -4.97
CA GLY A 138 5.35 -2.09 -4.03
C GLY A 138 4.81 -2.58 -2.69
N GLY A 139 4.08 -3.71 -2.67
CA GLY A 139 3.42 -4.24 -1.46
C GLY A 139 4.38 -4.54 -0.31
N LEU A 140 5.53 -5.11 -0.58
CA LEU A 140 6.57 -5.30 0.43
C LEU A 140 7.50 -4.09 0.62
N GLY A 141 7.42 -3.11 -0.27
CA GLY A 141 8.38 -2.02 -0.37
C GLY A 141 9.57 -2.36 -1.27
N ILE A 142 9.88 -1.46 -2.18
CA ILE A 142 10.89 -1.66 -3.23
C ILE A 142 12.26 -1.92 -2.63
N VAL A 143 12.63 -1.14 -1.61
CA VAL A 143 13.95 -1.25 -0.95
C VAL A 143 14.01 -2.52 -0.09
N PHE A 144 12.89 -2.91 0.54
CA PHE A 144 12.81 -4.15 1.31
C PHE A 144 12.98 -5.39 0.42
N PHE A 145 12.37 -5.37 -0.77
CA PHE A 145 12.55 -6.38 -1.81
C PHE A 145 14.02 -6.50 -2.21
N THR A 146 14.69 -5.36 -2.43
CA THR A 146 16.11 -5.33 -2.80
C THR A 146 17.02 -5.87 -1.69
N ILE A 147 16.77 -5.53 -0.44
CA ILE A 147 17.53 -6.06 0.71
C ILE A 147 17.36 -7.58 0.84
N ALA A 148 16.18 -8.11 0.53
CA ALA A 148 15.93 -9.54 0.58
C ALA A 148 16.68 -10.31 -0.52
N LEU A 149 16.70 -9.78 -1.74
CA LEU A 149 17.34 -10.42 -2.90
C LEU A 149 18.85 -10.19 -2.97
N LEU A 150 19.31 -8.97 -2.73
CA LEU A 150 20.69 -8.55 -2.95
C LEU A 150 21.27 -7.82 -1.72
N PRO A 151 21.46 -8.52 -0.59
CA PRO A 151 21.95 -7.90 0.65
C PRO A 151 23.31 -7.22 0.50
N SER A 152 24.11 -7.66 -0.47
CA SER A 152 25.46 -7.12 -0.75
C SER A 152 25.45 -5.76 -1.44
N LEU A 153 24.35 -5.39 -2.11
CA LEU A 153 24.25 -4.12 -2.82
C LEU A 153 24.00 -2.93 -1.87
N VAL A 154 23.42 -3.19 -0.70
CA VAL A 154 23.06 -2.15 0.26
C VAL A 154 23.94 -2.27 1.50
N GLY A 155 25.14 -1.69 1.48
CA GLY A 155 26.09 -1.72 2.60
C GLY A 155 25.58 -1.09 3.90
N GLY A 156 24.47 -0.33 3.85
CA GLY A 156 23.78 0.27 5.00
C GLY A 156 22.39 -0.32 5.27
N SER A 157 22.16 -1.58 4.97
CA SER A 157 20.84 -2.26 5.00
C SER A 157 20.00 -1.99 6.26
N VAL A 158 20.63 -1.86 7.43
CA VAL A 158 19.93 -1.55 8.70
C VAL A 158 19.30 -0.16 8.70
N LYS A 159 19.99 0.84 8.14
CA LYS A 159 19.51 2.24 8.13
C LYS A 159 18.39 2.42 7.10
N VAL A 160 18.53 1.79 5.94
CA VAL A 160 17.52 1.81 4.87
C VAL A 160 16.25 1.06 5.34
N PHE A 161 16.43 -0.13 5.94
CA PHE A 161 15.30 -0.85 6.54
C PHE A 161 14.57 -0.03 7.61
N ALA A 162 15.32 0.72 8.43
CA ALA A 162 14.71 1.57 9.46
C ALA A 162 13.93 2.76 8.86
N ALA A 163 14.31 3.22 7.66
CA ALA A 163 13.62 4.30 6.96
C ALA A 163 12.32 3.84 6.28
N GLU A 164 12.27 2.59 5.78
CA GLU A 164 11.11 2.04 5.07
C GLU A 164 10.18 1.19 5.97
N ALA A 165 10.71 0.65 7.09
CA ALA A 165 9.93 -0.22 7.96
C ALA A 165 8.79 0.50 8.67
N THR A 166 7.59 0.03 8.45
CA THR A 166 6.34 0.60 8.96
C THR A 166 6.03 0.16 10.40
N GLY A 167 5.46 1.07 11.19
CA GLY A 167 4.89 0.80 12.52
C GLY A 167 5.74 1.20 13.73
N PRO A 168 5.06 1.56 14.83
CA PRO A 168 5.70 2.08 16.04
C PRO A 168 6.42 1.03 16.89
N ILE A 169 6.06 -0.25 16.75
CA ILE A 169 6.63 -1.39 17.46
C ILE A 169 7.22 -2.37 16.46
N LYS A 170 8.55 -2.53 16.48
CA LYS A 170 9.25 -3.43 15.58
C LYS A 170 9.41 -4.80 16.23
N THR A 171 8.66 -5.79 15.77
CA THR A 171 8.86 -7.19 16.13
C THR A 171 9.91 -7.83 15.22
N LYS A 172 10.90 -8.52 15.80
CA LYS A 172 11.95 -9.22 15.05
C LYS A 172 11.79 -10.71 15.22
N LEU A 173 11.79 -11.46 14.11
CA LEU A 173 11.83 -12.94 14.12
C LEU A 173 13.24 -13.47 14.43
N HIS A 174 14.24 -12.77 13.91
CA HIS A 174 15.63 -13.15 14.03
C HIS A 174 16.52 -11.96 14.39
N PRO A 175 17.70 -12.20 15.04
CA PRO A 175 18.64 -11.12 15.39
C PRO A 175 19.20 -10.38 14.15
N ARG A 176 19.35 -11.10 13.02
CA ARG A 176 19.86 -10.52 11.77
C ARG A 176 18.71 -9.99 10.90
N LEU A 177 18.79 -8.75 10.49
CA LEU A 177 17.78 -8.09 9.66
C LEU A 177 17.57 -8.78 8.31
N SER A 178 18.65 -9.19 7.63
CA SER A 178 18.56 -9.89 6.34
C SER A 178 17.79 -11.21 6.43
N THR A 179 17.94 -11.95 7.54
CA THR A 179 17.20 -13.20 7.78
C THR A 179 15.72 -12.89 8.02
N ASN A 180 15.41 -11.85 8.79
CA ASN A 180 14.02 -11.45 9.04
C ASN A 180 13.31 -11.02 7.73
N SER A 181 13.98 -10.24 6.89
CA SER A 181 13.47 -9.82 5.59
C SER A 181 13.17 -10.99 4.67
N LYS A 182 14.07 -11.99 4.60
CA LYS A 182 13.86 -13.21 3.80
C LYS A 182 12.61 -13.97 4.22
N TRP A 183 12.37 -14.14 5.53
CA TRP A 183 11.19 -14.86 6.01
C TRP A 183 9.88 -14.13 5.72
N ILE A 184 9.85 -12.82 5.85
CA ILE A 184 8.68 -12.01 5.47
C ILE A 184 8.41 -12.16 3.97
N TRP A 185 9.46 -12.16 3.16
CA TRP A 185 9.35 -12.36 1.72
C TRP A 185 8.79 -13.75 1.36
N VAL A 186 9.26 -14.80 2.06
CA VAL A 186 8.74 -16.16 1.89
C VAL A 186 7.25 -16.22 2.24
N VAL A 187 6.82 -15.61 3.35
CA VAL A 187 5.40 -15.56 3.73
C VAL A 187 4.57 -14.88 2.64
N TYR A 188 5.05 -13.76 2.13
CA TYR A 188 4.38 -13.02 1.05
C TYR A 188 4.24 -13.86 -0.23
N LEU A 189 5.32 -14.50 -0.66
CA LEU A 189 5.30 -15.39 -1.82
C LEU A 189 4.34 -16.57 -1.62
N VAL A 190 4.35 -17.19 -0.44
CA VAL A 190 3.45 -18.31 -0.11
C VAL A 190 1.98 -17.84 -0.16
N ILE A 191 1.65 -16.67 0.40
CA ILE A 191 0.29 -16.11 0.33
C ILE A 191 -0.11 -15.88 -1.13
N THR A 192 0.77 -15.30 -1.96
CA THR A 192 0.51 -15.08 -3.38
C THR A 192 0.25 -16.40 -4.12
N LEU A 193 1.11 -17.41 -3.94
CA LEU A 193 0.96 -18.70 -4.60
C LEU A 193 -0.29 -19.46 -4.14
N LEU A 194 -0.62 -19.42 -2.85
CA LEU A 194 -1.84 -20.03 -2.34
C LEU A 194 -3.09 -19.34 -2.88
N CYS A 195 -3.09 -18.00 -2.92
CA CYS A 195 -4.19 -17.22 -3.52
C CYS A 195 -4.36 -17.59 -5.00
N PHE A 196 -3.28 -17.61 -5.78
CA PHE A 196 -3.28 -18.04 -7.18
C PHE A 196 -3.89 -19.44 -7.35
N GLY A 197 -3.40 -20.42 -6.59
CA GLY A 197 -3.90 -21.80 -6.66
C GLY A 197 -5.38 -21.91 -6.31
N CYS A 198 -5.86 -21.17 -5.29
CA CYS A 198 -7.27 -21.14 -4.92
C CYS A 198 -8.14 -20.48 -6.01
N LEU A 199 -7.68 -19.36 -6.62
CA LEU A 199 -8.42 -18.70 -7.71
C LEU A 199 -8.54 -19.59 -8.95
N CYS A 200 -7.48 -20.28 -9.35
CA CYS A 200 -7.54 -21.29 -10.40
C CYS A 200 -8.50 -22.45 -10.06
N ALA A 201 -8.50 -22.91 -8.81
CA ALA A 201 -9.36 -24.02 -8.38
C ALA A 201 -10.85 -23.69 -8.39
N VAL A 202 -11.23 -22.40 -8.22
CA VAL A 202 -12.62 -21.93 -8.34
C VAL A 202 -12.99 -21.52 -9.77
N GLY A 203 -12.11 -21.80 -10.77
CA GLY A 203 -12.40 -21.64 -12.20
C GLY A 203 -12.11 -20.28 -12.80
N MET A 204 -11.34 -19.42 -12.12
CA MET A 204 -10.85 -18.17 -12.72
C MET A 204 -9.77 -18.47 -13.76
N ASP A 205 -9.73 -17.71 -14.85
CA ASP A 205 -8.67 -17.82 -15.88
C ASP A 205 -7.29 -17.63 -15.28
N VAL A 206 -6.28 -18.29 -15.86
CA VAL A 206 -4.90 -18.30 -15.35
C VAL A 206 -4.31 -16.89 -15.32
N PHE A 207 -4.52 -16.09 -16.36
CA PHE A 207 -4.01 -14.72 -16.43
C PHE A 207 -4.62 -13.85 -15.34
N ASP A 208 -5.95 -13.87 -15.20
CA ASP A 208 -6.65 -13.14 -14.16
C ASP A 208 -6.25 -13.64 -12.77
N SER A 209 -6.13 -14.96 -12.56
CA SER A 209 -5.71 -15.56 -11.30
C SER A 209 -4.34 -15.10 -10.83
N VAL A 210 -3.35 -14.99 -11.74
CA VAL A 210 -2.01 -14.47 -11.41
C VAL A 210 -2.09 -13.00 -11.01
N ASN A 211 -2.79 -12.18 -11.79
CA ASN A 211 -2.92 -10.75 -11.54
C ASN A 211 -3.65 -10.48 -10.23
N TYR A 212 -4.83 -11.08 -10.00
CA TYR A 212 -5.57 -10.90 -8.76
C TYR A 212 -4.84 -11.47 -7.54
N ALA A 213 -4.08 -12.56 -7.66
CA ALA A 213 -3.26 -13.06 -6.56
C ALA A 213 -2.14 -12.08 -6.17
N MET A 214 -1.46 -11.47 -7.16
CA MET A 214 -0.45 -10.44 -6.91
C MET A 214 -1.04 -9.21 -6.21
N VAL A 215 -2.15 -8.71 -6.74
CA VAL A 215 -2.82 -7.51 -6.24
C VAL A 215 -3.42 -7.74 -4.85
N THR A 216 -4.03 -8.89 -4.61
CA THR A 216 -4.61 -9.28 -3.30
C THR A 216 -3.53 -9.41 -2.22
N ALA A 217 -2.43 -10.10 -2.52
CA ALA A 217 -1.32 -10.24 -1.57
C ALA A 217 -0.64 -8.89 -1.27
N ALA A 218 -0.54 -8.02 -2.30
CA ALA A 218 0.01 -6.68 -2.19
C ALA A 218 -0.94 -5.68 -1.50
N THR A 219 -2.23 -6.04 -1.36
CA THR A 219 -3.30 -5.13 -0.93
C THR A 219 -3.35 -3.86 -1.79
N GLY A 220 -3.33 -4.02 -3.13
CA GLY A 220 -3.11 -2.91 -4.05
C GLY A 220 -4.34 -2.43 -4.82
N GLY A 221 -5.27 -3.33 -5.19
CA GLY A 221 -6.59 -2.99 -5.74
C GLY A 221 -6.69 -2.82 -7.25
N PHE A 222 -5.61 -2.88 -8.00
CA PHE A 222 -5.71 -2.88 -9.46
C PHE A 222 -6.40 -4.15 -9.98
N ALA A 223 -7.30 -3.97 -10.92
CA ALA A 223 -8.05 -5.06 -11.52
C ALA A 223 -7.64 -5.26 -13.00
N THR A 224 -7.91 -6.43 -13.53
CA THR A 224 -7.82 -6.76 -14.97
C THR A 224 -9.16 -6.63 -15.68
N LYS A 225 -10.25 -6.51 -14.92
CA LYS A 225 -11.63 -6.33 -15.40
C LYS A 225 -12.25 -5.11 -14.74
N SER A 226 -13.24 -4.54 -15.40
CA SER A 226 -13.95 -3.34 -14.95
C SER A 226 -14.68 -3.52 -13.61
N SER A 227 -15.08 -4.74 -13.25
CA SER A 227 -15.75 -5.02 -11.97
C SER A 227 -15.58 -6.48 -11.55
N LEU A 228 -15.44 -6.72 -10.22
CA LEU A 228 -15.48 -8.06 -9.63
C LEU A 228 -16.89 -8.67 -9.60
N VAL A 229 -17.93 -7.91 -9.89
CA VAL A 229 -19.30 -8.43 -10.08
C VAL A 229 -19.36 -9.44 -11.24
N LEU A 230 -18.44 -9.35 -12.21
CA LEU A 230 -18.34 -10.29 -13.34
C LEU A 230 -17.88 -11.69 -12.93
N PHE A 231 -17.30 -11.83 -11.73
CA PHE A 231 -16.81 -13.11 -11.21
C PHE A 231 -17.81 -13.75 -10.26
N THR A 232 -17.72 -15.07 -10.14
CA THR A 232 -18.59 -15.86 -9.28
C THR A 232 -18.41 -15.51 -7.78
N PRO A 233 -19.40 -15.75 -6.92
CA PRO A 233 -19.28 -15.51 -5.48
C PRO A 233 -18.08 -16.22 -4.84
N GLU A 234 -17.71 -17.42 -5.32
CA GLU A 234 -16.59 -18.21 -4.81
C GLU A 234 -15.26 -17.47 -4.99
N VAL A 235 -15.05 -16.85 -6.15
CA VAL A 235 -13.87 -16.00 -6.43
C VAL A 235 -13.82 -14.84 -5.46
N GLN A 236 -14.95 -14.17 -5.21
CA GLN A 236 -15.03 -13.04 -4.28
C GLN A 236 -14.69 -13.48 -2.85
N TYR A 237 -15.14 -14.65 -2.39
CA TYR A 237 -14.80 -15.20 -1.08
C TYR A 237 -13.30 -15.53 -0.96
N VAL A 238 -12.68 -16.07 -2.01
CA VAL A 238 -11.24 -16.35 -2.03
C VAL A 238 -10.46 -15.04 -1.90
N ILE A 239 -10.76 -14.03 -2.72
CA ILE A 239 -10.09 -12.73 -2.66
C ILE A 239 -10.27 -12.10 -1.27
N MET A 240 -11.48 -12.07 -0.74
CA MET A 240 -11.80 -11.54 0.59
C MET A 240 -10.97 -12.20 1.69
N PHE A 241 -10.87 -13.54 1.67
CA PHE A 241 -10.09 -14.30 2.64
C PHE A 241 -8.59 -13.92 2.57
N PHE A 242 -8.03 -13.91 1.36
CA PHE A 242 -6.60 -13.58 1.20
C PHE A 242 -6.30 -12.11 1.46
N CYS A 243 -7.21 -11.17 1.17
CA CYS A 243 -7.10 -9.77 1.61
C CYS A 243 -7.01 -9.67 3.14
N PHE A 244 -7.90 -10.38 3.87
CA PHE A 244 -7.86 -10.41 5.33
C PHE A 244 -6.54 -10.97 5.86
N VAL A 245 -6.03 -12.05 5.26
CA VAL A 245 -4.72 -12.64 5.62
C VAL A 245 -3.58 -11.69 5.32
N ALA A 246 -3.57 -11.04 4.15
CA ALA A 246 -2.54 -10.06 3.74
C ALA A 246 -2.51 -8.82 4.65
N GLY A 247 -3.67 -8.42 5.20
CA GLY A 247 -3.77 -7.37 6.22
C GLY A 247 -3.27 -7.76 7.60
N THR A 248 -2.94 -9.04 7.84
CA THR A 248 -2.41 -9.51 9.13
C THR A 248 -0.89 -9.35 9.19
N ASN A 249 -0.34 -9.14 10.39
CA ASN A 249 1.10 -9.04 10.59
C ASN A 249 1.83 -10.32 10.13
N PHE A 250 2.70 -10.22 9.12
CA PHE A 250 3.42 -11.37 8.53
C PHE A 250 4.36 -12.07 9.51
N THR A 251 4.96 -11.32 10.44
CA THR A 251 5.78 -11.89 11.52
C THR A 251 4.93 -12.77 12.43
N LEU A 252 3.73 -12.32 12.76
CA LEU A 252 2.78 -13.06 13.59
C LEU A 252 2.21 -14.28 12.85
N LEU A 253 1.92 -14.16 11.55
CA LEU A 253 1.52 -15.28 10.70
C LEU A 253 2.60 -16.37 10.67
N TYR A 254 3.85 -15.98 10.38
CA TYR A 254 4.98 -16.90 10.37
C TYR A 254 5.13 -17.62 11.72
N ALA A 255 5.09 -16.89 12.82
CA ALA A 255 5.21 -17.46 14.16
C ALA A 255 4.06 -18.44 14.47
N SER A 256 2.84 -18.11 14.05
CA SER A 256 1.65 -18.95 14.27
C SER A 256 1.72 -20.27 13.48
N VAL A 257 2.14 -20.21 12.22
CA VAL A 257 2.33 -21.39 11.36
C VAL A 257 3.49 -22.25 11.90
N SER A 258 4.64 -21.64 12.19
CA SER A 258 5.84 -22.34 12.68
C SER A 258 5.59 -23.07 14.00
N ARG A 259 4.80 -22.48 14.90
CA ARG A 259 4.44 -23.09 16.20
C ARG A 259 3.12 -23.86 16.17
N ARG A 260 2.48 -23.97 15.01
CA ARG A 260 1.17 -24.64 14.82
C ARG A 260 0.11 -24.18 15.83
N SER A 261 0.08 -22.88 16.16
CA SER A 261 -0.79 -22.34 17.21
C SER A 261 -1.53 -21.09 16.75
N VAL A 262 -2.78 -21.25 16.38
CA VAL A 262 -3.69 -20.12 16.04
C VAL A 262 -3.96 -19.22 17.25
N LYS A 263 -3.81 -19.74 18.48
CA LYS A 263 -3.96 -18.94 19.72
C LYS A 263 -2.99 -17.76 19.78
N MET A 264 -1.85 -17.83 19.08
CA MET A 264 -0.89 -16.72 19.01
C MET A 264 -1.46 -15.51 18.29
N LEU A 265 -2.27 -15.69 17.24
CA LEU A 265 -2.95 -14.59 16.55
C LEU A 265 -3.86 -13.84 17.53
N PHE A 266 -4.73 -14.57 18.23
CA PHE A 266 -5.63 -14.00 19.22
C PHE A 266 -4.93 -13.60 20.53
N GLY A 267 -3.64 -13.89 20.69
CA GLY A 267 -2.80 -13.34 21.76
C GLY A 267 -2.47 -11.86 21.55
N SER A 268 -2.33 -11.41 20.30
CA SER A 268 -1.99 -10.03 19.94
C SER A 268 -3.18 -9.08 20.13
N ALA A 269 -2.94 -7.96 20.79
CA ALA A 269 -3.93 -6.90 20.98
C ALA A 269 -4.27 -6.22 19.64
N GLU A 270 -3.28 -6.09 18.73
CA GLU A 270 -3.47 -5.53 17.41
C GLU A 270 -4.38 -6.40 16.55
N PHE A 271 -4.11 -7.71 16.49
CA PHE A 271 -4.94 -8.64 15.72
C PHE A 271 -6.38 -8.71 16.25
N LYS A 272 -6.58 -8.71 17.57
CA LYS A 272 -7.92 -8.63 18.17
C LYS A 272 -8.65 -7.37 17.75
N PHE A 273 -7.98 -6.22 17.78
CA PHE A 273 -8.59 -4.95 17.37
C PHE A 273 -8.98 -4.97 15.89
N TYR A 274 -8.07 -5.45 15.01
CA TYR A 274 -8.33 -5.63 13.59
C TYR A 274 -9.53 -6.56 13.34
N PHE A 275 -9.54 -7.75 13.95
CA PHE A 275 -10.61 -8.73 13.80
C PHE A 275 -11.98 -8.18 14.25
N TRP A 276 -12.02 -7.52 15.40
CA TRP A 276 -13.28 -6.98 15.92
C TRP A 276 -13.77 -5.75 15.15
N MET A 277 -12.87 -4.95 14.59
CA MET A 277 -13.26 -3.88 13.66
C MET A 277 -13.90 -4.47 12.41
N VAL A 278 -13.27 -5.47 11.78
CA VAL A 278 -13.84 -6.13 10.60
C VAL A 278 -15.20 -6.74 10.94
N ALA A 279 -15.30 -7.52 11.99
CA ALA A 279 -16.56 -8.20 12.36
C ALA A 279 -17.67 -7.19 12.70
N GLY A 280 -17.38 -6.18 13.52
CA GLY A 280 -18.39 -5.21 13.98
C GLY A 280 -18.89 -4.31 12.85
N ILE A 281 -17.97 -3.76 12.03
CA ILE A 281 -18.35 -2.87 10.91
C ILE A 281 -19.07 -3.68 9.81
N SER A 282 -18.62 -4.91 9.52
CA SER A 282 -19.31 -5.77 8.54
C SER A 282 -20.74 -6.14 8.99
N ALA A 283 -20.92 -6.46 10.26
CA ALA A 283 -22.25 -6.76 10.81
C ALA A 283 -23.17 -5.54 10.72
N PHE A 284 -22.65 -4.35 11.03
CA PHE A 284 -23.40 -3.09 10.91
C PHE A 284 -23.80 -2.81 9.46
N ILE A 285 -22.86 -2.88 8.50
CA ILE A 285 -23.16 -2.62 7.09
C ILE A 285 -24.13 -3.68 6.53
N ALA A 286 -23.94 -4.97 6.85
CA ALA A 286 -24.86 -6.02 6.41
C ALA A 286 -26.29 -5.78 6.92
N PHE A 287 -26.43 -5.35 8.19
CA PHE A 287 -27.73 -4.98 8.76
C PHE A 287 -28.37 -3.81 7.99
N GLU A 288 -27.63 -2.74 7.71
CA GLU A 288 -28.13 -1.56 6.97
C GLU A 288 -28.55 -1.93 5.53
N LEU A 289 -27.78 -2.79 4.84
CA LEU A 289 -28.10 -3.28 3.49
C LEU A 289 -29.37 -4.13 3.46
N MET A 290 -29.57 -4.99 4.44
CA MET A 290 -30.81 -5.77 4.56
C MET A 290 -32.01 -4.89 4.88
N TRP A 291 -31.83 -3.91 5.80
CA TRP A 291 -32.91 -3.08 6.27
C TRP A 291 -33.36 -2.04 5.24
N ARG A 292 -32.40 -1.32 4.63
CA ARG A 292 -32.71 -0.19 3.73
C ARG A 292 -32.75 -0.57 2.26
N ASN A 293 -31.85 -1.47 1.82
CA ASN A 293 -31.73 -1.85 0.42
C ASN A 293 -32.43 -3.18 0.10
N SER A 294 -33.01 -3.85 1.11
CA SER A 294 -33.70 -5.15 0.96
C SER A 294 -32.84 -6.23 0.31
N TYR A 295 -31.51 -6.21 0.56
CA TYR A 295 -30.59 -7.22 0.04
C TYR A 295 -30.87 -8.60 0.66
N PRO A 296 -30.77 -9.70 -0.13
CA PRO A 296 -30.75 -11.05 0.41
C PRO A 296 -29.62 -11.22 1.42
N LEU A 297 -29.83 -12.06 2.46
CA LEU A 297 -28.88 -12.25 3.56
C LEU A 297 -27.45 -12.58 3.08
N GLU A 298 -27.32 -13.54 2.14
CA GLU A 298 -26.02 -13.94 1.59
C GLU A 298 -25.32 -12.75 0.91
N HIS A 299 -26.02 -12.05 0.00
CA HIS A 299 -25.49 -10.93 -0.74
C HIS A 299 -25.10 -9.77 0.19
N ALA A 300 -25.94 -9.45 1.18
CA ALA A 300 -25.66 -8.41 2.17
C ALA A 300 -24.40 -8.72 2.99
N ILE A 301 -24.24 -9.95 3.49
CA ILE A 301 -23.07 -10.36 4.26
C ILE A 301 -21.83 -10.36 3.37
N ARG A 302 -21.89 -10.95 2.19
CA ARG A 302 -20.75 -11.04 1.26
C ARG A 302 -20.25 -9.65 0.85
N SER A 303 -21.16 -8.77 0.41
CA SER A 303 -20.80 -7.41 0.00
C SER A 303 -20.26 -6.59 1.16
N ALA A 304 -20.89 -6.66 2.35
CA ALA A 304 -20.44 -5.94 3.54
C ALA A 304 -19.05 -6.41 4.00
N VAL A 305 -18.82 -7.71 4.15
CA VAL A 305 -17.53 -8.24 4.60
C VAL A 305 -16.44 -7.97 3.57
N PHE A 306 -16.75 -8.13 2.28
CA PHE A 306 -15.81 -7.85 1.19
C PHE A 306 -15.34 -6.40 1.23
N HIS A 307 -16.25 -5.42 1.26
CA HIS A 307 -15.89 -4.00 1.28
C HIS A 307 -15.15 -3.62 2.56
N VAL A 308 -15.61 -4.08 3.73
CA VAL A 308 -14.92 -3.78 5.00
C VAL A 308 -13.51 -4.35 5.00
N VAL A 309 -13.32 -5.61 4.58
CA VAL A 309 -11.98 -6.20 4.48
C VAL A 309 -11.14 -5.45 3.45
N SER A 310 -11.67 -5.18 2.27
CA SER A 310 -10.98 -4.46 1.20
C SER A 310 -10.52 -3.06 1.64
N PHE A 311 -11.38 -2.30 2.31
CA PHE A 311 -11.08 -0.93 2.73
C PHE A 311 -10.14 -0.87 3.95
N ILE A 312 -10.32 -1.75 4.94
CA ILE A 312 -9.42 -1.75 6.12
C ILE A 312 -8.03 -2.31 5.78
N THR A 313 -7.94 -3.26 4.84
CA THR A 313 -6.65 -3.74 4.35
C THR A 313 -6.02 -2.83 3.32
N THR A 314 -6.73 -1.75 2.95
CA THR A 314 -6.33 -0.81 1.91
C THR A 314 -6.10 -1.48 0.56
N THR A 315 -6.84 -2.56 0.27
CA THR A 315 -6.79 -3.25 -1.02
C THR A 315 -7.58 -2.49 -2.09
N GLY A 316 -8.73 -1.94 -1.75
CA GLY A 316 -9.53 -1.12 -2.66
C GLY A 316 -10.32 -1.89 -3.73
N LEU A 317 -10.32 -3.21 -3.73
CA LEU A 317 -11.20 -4.00 -4.60
C LEU A 317 -12.66 -3.88 -4.15
N ILE A 318 -13.57 -3.88 -5.12
CA ILE A 318 -15.01 -3.72 -4.89
C ILE A 318 -15.79 -4.79 -5.64
N ASN A 319 -16.80 -5.36 -4.98
CA ASN A 319 -17.67 -6.39 -5.55
C ASN A 319 -19.15 -5.96 -5.66
N ASP A 320 -19.46 -4.72 -5.31
CA ASP A 320 -20.78 -4.12 -5.40
C ASP A 320 -20.65 -2.60 -5.51
N ASP A 321 -21.69 -1.92 -5.98
CA ASP A 321 -21.71 -0.46 -6.11
C ASP A 321 -22.05 0.20 -4.77
N ALA A 322 -21.03 0.47 -3.97
CA ALA A 322 -21.18 1.17 -2.70
C ALA A 322 -21.76 2.60 -2.85
N GLY A 323 -21.74 3.18 -4.04
CA GLY A 323 -22.39 4.46 -4.31
C GLY A 323 -23.91 4.42 -4.10
N LYS A 324 -24.53 3.26 -4.24
CA LYS A 324 -25.96 3.03 -4.01
C LYS A 324 -26.32 2.67 -2.56
N TRP A 325 -25.31 2.56 -1.71
CA TRP A 325 -25.52 2.17 -0.31
C TRP A 325 -25.96 3.37 0.55
N PRO A 326 -26.60 3.11 1.71
CA PRO A 326 -26.94 4.20 2.63
C PRO A 326 -25.68 4.98 3.05
N HIS A 327 -25.75 6.31 3.05
CA HIS A 327 -24.58 7.18 3.35
C HIS A 327 -23.93 6.90 4.73
N VAL A 328 -24.70 6.34 5.69
CA VAL A 328 -24.13 5.91 6.99
C VAL A 328 -23.06 4.83 6.84
N THR A 329 -23.18 3.97 5.82
CA THR A 329 -22.17 2.94 5.52
C THR A 329 -20.89 3.54 4.97
N TRP A 330 -20.96 4.69 4.27
CA TRP A 330 -19.78 5.42 3.80
C TRP A 330 -18.94 5.93 4.97
N VAL A 331 -19.58 6.42 6.03
CA VAL A 331 -18.86 6.84 7.25
C VAL A 331 -18.13 5.64 7.87
N ALA A 332 -18.77 4.49 7.92
CA ALA A 332 -18.15 3.26 8.43
C ALA A 332 -16.97 2.80 7.57
N LEU A 333 -17.08 2.88 6.24
CA LEU A 333 -15.97 2.58 5.31
C LEU A 333 -14.85 3.63 5.42
N ALA A 334 -15.16 4.92 5.59
CA ALA A 334 -14.16 5.96 5.80
C ALA A 334 -13.34 5.72 7.10
N VAL A 335 -13.97 5.21 8.15
CA VAL A 335 -13.26 4.76 9.37
C VAL A 335 -12.29 3.62 9.03
N CYS A 336 -12.68 2.65 8.19
CA CYS A 336 -11.78 1.59 7.74
C CYS A 336 -10.58 2.14 6.96
N MET A 337 -10.81 3.10 6.02
CA MET A 337 -9.74 3.76 5.25
C MET A 337 -8.74 4.46 6.16
N PHE A 338 -9.22 5.12 7.21
CA PHE A 338 -8.38 5.86 8.15
C PHE A 338 -7.49 4.92 8.98
N PHE A 339 -8.07 3.85 9.56
CA PHE A 339 -7.30 2.99 10.47
C PHE A 339 -6.30 2.08 9.76
N GLY A 340 -6.65 1.53 8.60
CA GLY A 340 -5.81 0.51 7.95
C GLY A 340 -5.75 -0.81 8.75
N ALA A 341 -4.97 -1.80 8.29
CA ALA A 341 -4.84 -3.11 8.93
C ALA A 341 -3.63 -3.19 9.90
N CYS A 342 -3.09 -4.40 10.13
CA CYS A 342 -2.03 -4.62 11.10
C CYS A 342 -0.68 -4.04 10.65
N SER A 343 0.12 -3.61 11.60
CA SER A 343 1.53 -3.27 11.39
C SER A 343 2.33 -4.50 10.93
N GLY A 344 3.23 -4.32 9.97
CA GLY A 344 3.98 -5.45 9.38
C GLY A 344 3.16 -6.32 8.42
N SER A 345 2.06 -5.80 7.89
CA SER A 345 1.32 -6.27 6.72
C SER A 345 1.64 -5.40 5.51
N THR A 346 1.10 -5.73 4.34
CA THR A 346 1.21 -4.93 3.11
C THR A 346 0.34 -3.69 3.10
N SER A 347 -0.68 -3.60 3.97
CA SER A 347 -1.66 -2.51 4.00
C SER A 347 -1.03 -1.13 4.25
N GLY A 348 -1.69 -0.08 3.77
CA GLY A 348 -1.44 1.33 4.10
C GLY A 348 -2.13 1.79 5.39
N GLY A 349 -2.50 3.07 5.44
CA GLY A 349 -3.26 3.69 6.55
C GLY A 349 -2.49 3.87 7.85
N LEU A 350 -3.23 4.30 8.90
CA LEU A 350 -2.69 4.59 10.22
C LEU A 350 -2.07 3.38 10.93
N LYS A 351 -2.49 2.19 10.63
CA LYS A 351 -2.23 0.89 11.29
C LYS A 351 -3.00 0.69 12.61
N CYS A 352 -3.61 -0.47 12.74
CA CYS A 352 -4.40 -0.87 13.92
C CYS A 352 -3.64 -0.73 15.25
N ILE A 353 -2.33 -0.98 15.27
CA ILE A 353 -1.51 -0.82 16.48
C ILE A 353 -1.55 0.61 17.04
N ARG A 354 -1.57 1.62 16.16
CA ARG A 354 -1.68 3.03 16.59
C ARG A 354 -3.06 3.32 17.18
N GLY A 355 -4.12 2.71 16.63
CA GLY A 355 -5.47 2.75 17.20
C GLY A 355 -5.52 2.15 18.61
N VAL A 356 -4.92 0.97 18.79
CA VAL A 356 -4.80 0.32 20.13
C VAL A 356 -4.02 1.20 21.10
N MET A 357 -2.91 1.79 20.67
CA MET A 357 -2.11 2.70 21.49
C MET A 357 -2.93 3.93 21.90
N LEU A 358 -3.65 4.54 20.96
CA LEU A 358 -4.49 5.72 21.19
C LEU A 358 -5.59 5.42 22.22
N LEU A 359 -6.36 4.35 22.05
CA LEU A 359 -7.43 3.98 22.98
C LEU A 359 -6.89 3.70 24.39
N LYS A 360 -5.75 3.01 24.50
CA LYS A 360 -5.11 2.78 25.80
C LYS A 360 -4.58 4.06 26.43
N THR A 361 -4.05 4.99 25.62
CA THR A 361 -3.59 6.30 26.10
C THR A 361 -4.76 7.10 26.64
N ILE A 362 -5.87 7.20 25.90
CA ILE A 362 -7.10 7.87 26.36
C ILE A 362 -7.59 7.26 27.67
N LYS A 363 -7.66 5.92 27.75
CA LYS A 363 -8.06 5.22 28.97
C LYS A 363 -7.16 5.54 30.17
N ASN A 364 -5.84 5.64 29.94
CA ASN A 364 -4.89 5.99 31.00
C ASN A 364 -5.03 7.45 31.43
N GLU A 365 -5.25 8.39 30.50
CA GLU A 365 -5.46 9.81 30.83
C GLU A 365 -6.75 10.02 31.63
N VAL A 366 -7.87 9.37 31.24
CA VAL A 366 -9.11 9.40 32.02
C VAL A 366 -8.91 8.85 33.46
N LYS A 367 -8.15 7.74 33.59
CA LYS A 367 -7.81 7.20 34.93
C LYS A 367 -6.93 8.15 35.74
N LYS A 368 -5.99 8.86 35.11
CA LYS A 368 -5.11 9.81 35.75
C LYS A 368 -5.86 11.04 36.28
N MET A 369 -6.95 11.45 35.59
CA MET A 369 -7.84 12.51 36.11
C MET A 369 -8.46 12.13 37.44
N LEU A 370 -8.79 10.84 37.66
CA LEU A 370 -9.34 10.35 38.94
C LEU A 370 -8.25 10.04 39.97
N HIS A 371 -7.06 9.67 39.51
CA HIS A 371 -5.93 9.31 40.38
C HIS A 371 -4.65 10.01 39.90
N PRO A 372 -4.45 11.32 40.20
CA PRO A 372 -3.37 12.14 39.62
C PRO A 372 -1.95 11.59 39.86
N ASN A 373 -1.74 10.94 40.99
CA ASN A 373 -0.43 10.39 41.40
C ASN A 373 -0.18 8.96 40.89
N ALA A 374 -1.13 8.36 40.13
CA ALA A 374 -0.99 7.00 39.64
C ALA A 374 0.03 6.94 38.48
N VAL A 375 1.03 6.06 38.59
CA VAL A 375 1.94 5.73 37.48
C VAL A 375 1.29 4.66 36.61
N LEU A 376 0.76 5.06 35.46
CA LEU A 376 0.01 4.20 34.53
C LEU A 376 0.87 3.88 33.28
N PRO A 377 1.65 2.79 33.30
CA PRO A 377 2.44 2.40 32.12
C PRO A 377 1.52 1.95 30.97
N LEU A 378 1.85 2.38 29.75
CA LEU A 378 1.19 1.86 28.55
C LEU A 378 1.78 0.50 28.20
N ARG A 379 0.99 -0.58 28.33
CA ARG A 379 1.42 -1.95 28.00
C ARG A 379 0.65 -2.48 26.79
N ILE A 380 1.39 -3.05 25.83
CA ILE A 380 0.83 -3.76 24.66
C ILE A 380 1.50 -5.13 24.62
N ASP A 381 0.69 -6.18 24.60
CA ASP A 381 1.14 -7.58 24.60
C ASP A 381 2.21 -7.89 25.67
N GLY A 382 2.03 -7.31 26.85
CA GLY A 382 2.94 -7.47 28.00
C GLY A 382 4.19 -6.55 27.96
N VAL A 383 4.45 -5.82 26.88
CA VAL A 383 5.61 -4.93 26.72
C VAL A 383 5.24 -3.49 27.08
N ASN A 384 6.07 -2.83 27.87
CA ASN A 384 5.91 -1.41 28.16
C ASN A 384 6.30 -0.57 26.94
N VAL A 385 5.41 0.35 26.54
CA VAL A 385 5.67 1.32 25.47
C VAL A 385 6.37 2.54 26.08
N PRO A 386 7.58 2.90 25.60
CA PRO A 386 8.30 4.08 26.10
C PRO A 386 7.51 5.37 25.86
N PRO A 387 7.67 6.40 26.74
CA PRO A 387 6.98 7.69 26.60
C PRO A 387 7.23 8.37 25.24
N ASP A 388 8.45 8.31 24.72
CA ASP A 388 8.82 8.90 23.41
C ASP A 388 7.96 8.33 22.26
N LYS A 389 7.58 7.05 22.34
CA LYS A 389 6.71 6.43 21.34
C LYS A 389 5.28 6.93 21.38
N ARG A 390 4.79 7.36 22.55
CA ARG A 390 3.48 8.00 22.67
C ARG A 390 3.49 9.38 22.02
N LEU A 391 4.55 10.16 22.27
CA LEU A 391 4.71 11.48 21.65
C LEU A 391 4.81 11.36 20.12
N THR A 392 5.62 10.42 19.64
CA THR A 392 5.72 10.13 18.20
C THR A 392 4.35 9.76 17.59
N LEU A 393 3.52 8.97 18.29
CA LEU A 393 2.17 8.62 17.85
C LEU A 393 1.28 9.86 17.75
N LEU A 394 1.23 10.70 18.78
CA LEU A 394 0.41 11.90 18.77
C LEU A 394 0.84 12.88 17.66
N SER A 395 2.16 13.08 17.51
CA SER A 395 2.72 13.90 16.44
C SER A 395 2.34 13.36 15.07
N PHE A 396 2.42 12.02 14.86
CA PHE A 396 2.01 11.38 13.61
C PHE A 396 0.52 11.64 13.30
N LEU A 397 -0.36 11.42 14.28
CA LEU A 397 -1.80 11.67 14.13
C LEU A 397 -2.09 13.15 13.81
N THR A 398 -1.44 14.07 14.52
CA THR A 398 -1.61 15.51 14.30
C THR A 398 -1.20 15.87 12.87
N VAL A 399 -0.03 15.43 12.41
CA VAL A 399 0.44 15.72 11.05
C VAL A 399 -0.45 15.05 10.00
N TYR A 400 -0.89 13.81 10.24
CA TYR A 400 -1.84 13.12 9.35
C TYR A 400 -3.13 13.92 9.17
N LEU A 401 -3.73 14.41 10.27
CA LEU A 401 -4.95 15.22 10.22
C LEU A 401 -4.72 16.58 9.56
N ILE A 402 -3.59 17.26 9.86
CA ILE A 402 -3.26 18.54 9.22
C ILE A 402 -3.10 18.36 7.71
N LEU A 403 -2.34 17.35 7.25
CA LEU A 403 -2.18 17.06 5.83
C LEU A 403 -3.53 16.75 5.16
N SER A 404 -4.36 15.92 5.82
CA SER A 404 -5.70 15.60 5.31
C SER A 404 -6.55 16.86 5.16
N LEU A 405 -6.58 17.74 6.15
CA LEU A 405 -7.35 18.99 6.11
C LEU A 405 -6.83 19.96 5.06
N VAL A 406 -5.51 20.19 5.01
CA VAL A 406 -4.92 21.15 4.05
C VAL A 406 -5.15 20.67 2.61
N CYS A 407 -4.91 19.39 2.31
CA CYS A 407 -5.10 18.88 0.95
C CYS A 407 -6.58 18.82 0.55
N SER A 408 -7.48 18.44 1.47
CA SER A 408 -8.92 18.50 1.19
C SER A 408 -9.37 19.93 0.93
N PHE A 409 -8.90 20.90 1.73
CA PHE A 409 -9.23 22.31 1.53
C PHE A 409 -8.73 22.83 0.19
N THR A 410 -7.51 22.49 -0.23
CA THR A 410 -6.99 22.90 -1.54
C THR A 410 -7.81 22.33 -2.70
N MET A 411 -8.29 21.10 -2.59
CA MET A 411 -9.16 20.47 -3.59
C MET A 411 -10.55 21.13 -3.63
N ILE A 412 -11.15 21.43 -2.47
CA ILE A 412 -12.43 22.13 -2.38
C ILE A 412 -12.30 23.55 -2.96
N ALA A 413 -11.23 24.28 -2.62
CA ALA A 413 -10.98 25.61 -3.15
C ALA A 413 -10.79 25.62 -4.67
N ALA A 414 -10.40 24.51 -5.24
CA ALA A 414 -10.26 24.29 -6.68
C ALA A 414 -11.56 23.81 -7.38
N GLY A 415 -12.66 23.71 -6.64
CA GLY A 415 -14.01 23.42 -7.18
C GLY A 415 -14.41 21.95 -7.15
N ILE A 416 -13.63 21.06 -6.52
CA ILE A 416 -14.02 19.66 -6.33
C ILE A 416 -15.00 19.58 -5.15
N ASP A 417 -16.05 18.75 -5.28
CA ASP A 417 -17.04 18.55 -4.20
C ASP A 417 -16.38 18.16 -2.87
N SER A 418 -16.97 18.60 -1.76
CA SER A 418 -16.41 18.43 -0.42
C SER A 418 -16.27 16.96 -0.01
N THR A 419 -17.26 16.13 -0.33
CA THR A 419 -17.24 14.70 -0.02
C THR A 419 -16.16 13.99 -0.81
N ASN A 420 -16.05 14.29 -2.11
CA ASN A 420 -14.99 13.77 -2.97
C ASN A 420 -13.61 14.24 -2.49
N SER A 421 -13.43 15.52 -2.20
CA SER A 421 -12.15 16.08 -1.73
C SER A 421 -11.63 15.40 -0.46
N ILE A 422 -12.50 15.18 0.53
CA ILE A 422 -12.13 14.51 1.79
C ILE A 422 -11.79 13.03 1.54
N THR A 423 -12.62 12.34 0.77
CA THR A 423 -12.43 10.90 0.54
C THR A 423 -11.26 10.60 -0.39
N ILE A 424 -10.99 11.44 -1.40
CA ILE A 424 -9.79 11.40 -2.23
C ILE A 424 -8.53 11.52 -1.36
N THR A 425 -8.50 12.52 -0.48
CA THR A 425 -7.37 12.76 0.40
C THR A 425 -7.14 11.59 1.36
N LEU A 426 -8.21 11.05 1.97
CA LEU A 426 -8.12 9.87 2.83
C LEU A 426 -7.65 8.63 2.05
N SER A 427 -8.16 8.44 0.83
CA SER A 427 -7.79 7.33 -0.03
C SER A 427 -6.32 7.38 -0.43
N CYS A 428 -5.82 8.54 -0.86
CA CYS A 428 -4.42 8.72 -1.25
C CYS A 428 -3.47 8.60 -0.07
N LEU A 429 -3.77 9.27 1.06
CA LEU A 429 -2.92 9.23 2.24
C LEU A 429 -2.97 7.88 2.97
N GLY A 430 -4.10 7.17 2.88
CA GLY A 430 -4.28 5.80 3.36
C GLY A 430 -3.78 4.72 2.41
N ASN A 431 -3.48 5.06 1.14
CA ASN A 431 -3.19 4.12 0.05
C ASN A 431 -4.30 3.07 -0.13
N VAL A 432 -5.55 3.50 -0.28
CA VAL A 432 -6.75 2.64 -0.33
C VAL A 432 -7.26 2.43 -1.75
N GLY A 433 -7.26 3.48 -2.59
CA GLY A 433 -7.68 3.49 -3.99
C GLY A 433 -9.06 4.07 -4.23
N PRO A 434 -10.16 3.40 -3.86
CA PRO A 434 -11.49 3.93 -4.11
C PRO A 434 -11.80 5.15 -3.23
N THR A 435 -12.76 5.94 -3.70
CA THR A 435 -13.35 7.08 -2.98
C THR A 435 -14.78 6.74 -2.53
N LEU A 436 -15.40 7.61 -1.76
CA LEU A 436 -16.79 7.48 -1.30
C LEU A 436 -17.58 8.72 -1.71
N GLY A 437 -17.47 9.12 -2.96
CA GLY A 437 -18.16 10.29 -3.52
C GLY A 437 -19.21 9.91 -4.56
N LEU A 438 -20.00 10.89 -4.99
CA LEU A 438 -20.99 10.72 -6.06
C LEU A 438 -20.41 11.02 -7.44
N GLU A 439 -19.40 11.91 -7.51
CA GLU A 439 -18.76 12.29 -8.77
C GLU A 439 -17.57 11.37 -9.09
N ILE A 440 -16.76 11.04 -8.08
CA ILE A 440 -15.68 10.06 -8.15
C ILE A 440 -16.02 8.97 -7.14
N GLY A 441 -16.80 8.01 -7.56
CA GLY A 441 -17.26 6.91 -6.71
C GLY A 441 -16.26 5.75 -6.68
N PRO A 442 -16.59 4.69 -5.94
CA PRO A 442 -15.73 3.51 -5.85
C PRO A 442 -15.50 2.83 -7.21
N THR A 443 -16.47 2.94 -8.13
CA THR A 443 -16.44 2.31 -9.46
C THR A 443 -16.01 3.25 -10.58
N MET A 444 -15.66 4.50 -10.26
CA MET A 444 -15.36 5.51 -11.29
C MET A 444 -13.87 5.80 -11.37
N SER A 445 -13.40 6.07 -12.57
CA SER A 445 -12.02 6.44 -12.86
C SER A 445 -11.68 7.84 -12.28
N TRP A 446 -10.40 8.02 -11.96
CA TRP A 446 -9.85 9.30 -11.51
C TRP A 446 -9.43 10.20 -12.68
N SER A 447 -9.72 9.82 -13.93
CA SER A 447 -9.39 10.58 -15.14
C SER A 447 -9.98 11.99 -15.13
N ILE A 448 -11.18 12.16 -14.54
CA ILE A 448 -11.90 13.43 -14.47
C ILE A 448 -11.23 14.48 -13.56
N LEU A 449 -10.27 14.09 -12.74
CA LEU A 449 -9.53 15.03 -11.89
C LEU A 449 -8.63 15.94 -12.72
N PRO A 450 -8.56 17.25 -12.39
CA PRO A 450 -7.60 18.15 -13.01
C PRO A 450 -6.16 17.79 -12.62
N ASP A 451 -5.20 18.11 -13.49
CA ASP A 451 -3.80 17.68 -13.34
C ASP A 451 -3.16 18.09 -12.01
N TYR A 452 -3.43 19.32 -11.53
CA TYR A 452 -2.91 19.74 -10.22
C TYR A 452 -3.42 18.86 -9.07
N ALA A 453 -4.67 18.36 -9.13
CA ALA A 453 -5.22 17.45 -8.13
C ALA A 453 -4.56 16.07 -8.23
N LYS A 454 -4.28 15.57 -9.44
CA LYS A 454 -3.54 14.33 -9.65
C LYS A 454 -2.13 14.42 -9.06
N TRP A 455 -1.43 15.56 -9.22
CA TRP A 455 -0.11 15.77 -8.59
C TRP A 455 -0.18 15.82 -7.06
N ILE A 456 -1.18 16.46 -6.47
CA ILE A 456 -1.41 16.43 -5.01
C ILE A 456 -1.63 15.00 -4.55
N CYS A 457 -2.47 14.24 -5.26
CA CYS A 457 -2.72 12.83 -4.97
C CYS A 457 -1.44 11.97 -5.02
N THR A 458 -0.59 12.12 -6.05
CA THR A 458 0.65 11.36 -6.15
C THR A 458 1.62 11.65 -5.00
N ILE A 459 1.70 12.90 -4.57
CA ILE A 459 2.48 13.28 -3.38
C ILE A 459 1.89 12.66 -2.11
N LEU A 460 0.58 12.68 -1.95
CA LEU A 460 -0.09 12.07 -0.80
C LEU A 460 0.10 10.55 -0.76
N MET A 461 0.00 9.86 -1.90
CA MET A 461 0.26 8.43 -2.03
C MET A 461 1.68 8.06 -1.58
N LEU A 462 2.68 8.85 -1.99
CA LEU A 462 4.07 8.68 -1.59
C LEU A 462 4.26 8.91 -0.08
N ILE A 463 3.70 10.01 0.45
CA ILE A 463 3.76 10.36 1.88
C ILE A 463 3.08 9.28 2.73
N GLY A 464 1.92 8.79 2.31
CA GLY A 464 1.19 7.73 2.98
C GLY A 464 2.01 6.43 3.05
N ARG A 465 2.56 6.00 1.91
CA ARG A 465 3.35 4.78 1.80
C ARG A 465 4.61 4.78 2.64
N LEU A 466 5.33 5.91 2.70
CA LEU A 466 6.59 6.08 3.43
C LEU A 466 6.41 6.55 4.88
N GLU A 467 5.18 6.53 5.39
CA GLU A 467 4.85 6.97 6.77
C GLU A 467 5.30 8.41 7.08
N ILE A 468 4.71 9.37 6.42
CA ILE A 468 4.76 10.82 6.62
C ILE A 468 6.15 11.38 6.98
N PHE A 469 6.72 11.01 8.14
CA PHE A 469 7.97 11.58 8.64
C PHE A 469 9.19 11.25 7.79
N THR A 470 9.19 10.11 7.10
CA THR A 470 10.29 9.72 6.19
C THR A 470 10.44 10.70 5.03
N VAL A 471 9.31 11.20 4.52
CA VAL A 471 9.29 12.17 3.43
C VAL A 471 9.46 13.59 3.97
N LEU A 472 8.72 13.96 5.03
CA LEU A 472 8.73 15.33 5.56
C LEU A 472 10.10 15.77 6.08
N VAL A 473 10.90 14.85 6.63
CA VAL A 473 12.24 15.20 7.14
C VAL A 473 13.16 15.76 6.05
N ILE A 474 12.96 15.34 4.78
CA ILE A 474 13.76 15.82 3.65
C ILE A 474 13.51 17.32 3.36
N PHE A 475 12.31 17.81 3.67
CA PHE A 475 11.93 19.21 3.47
C PHE A 475 12.33 20.14 4.62
N THR A 476 12.95 19.60 5.68
CA THR A 476 13.44 20.43 6.80
C THR A 476 14.80 21.02 6.50
N PRO A 477 15.07 22.32 6.87
CA PRO A 477 16.37 22.92 6.68
C PRO A 477 17.51 22.17 7.39
N GLU A 478 17.22 21.55 8.54
CA GLU A 478 18.18 20.78 9.34
C GLU A 478 18.69 19.53 8.60
N PHE A 479 17.89 19.00 7.67
CA PHE A 479 18.29 17.85 6.86
C PHE A 479 19.47 18.17 5.95
N TRP A 480 19.54 19.39 5.44
CA TRP A 480 20.55 19.85 4.48
C TRP A 480 21.76 20.53 5.13
N LYS A 481 21.65 20.97 6.39
CA LYS A 481 22.77 21.55 7.12
C LYS A 481 23.81 20.48 7.49
N GLU A 482 25.08 20.83 7.33
CA GLU A 482 26.20 20.02 7.84
C GLU A 482 26.18 20.05 9.37
N SER A 483 26.21 18.88 9.99
CA SER A 483 26.37 18.72 11.45
C SER A 483 27.79 18.34 11.75
#